data_efee450d1607827373175bcaed0741bb
#
_entry.id   efee450d1607827373175bcaed0741bb
#
_cell.length_a   1.000
_cell.length_b   1.000
_cell.length_c   1.000
_cell.angle_alpha   90.00
_cell.angle_beta   90.00
_cell.angle_gamma   90.00
#
_symmetry.space_group_name_H-M   'P 1'
#
loop_
_entity.id
_entity.type
_entity.pdbx_description
1 polymer ?
#
loop_
_entity_poly.entity_id
_entity_poly.type
_entity_poly.pdbx_seq_one_letter_code
_entity_poly.pdbx_strand_id
1 'polypeptide(L)'
;MDLTELLAFVVKNKASDLHLSSGLPPMIRVHGDVRRINVPAMEHKEVHGMIYDIMNDGQRKFYEENLECDFSFAVPNLARFRVNAFVQQRGAAAVMRTIPSKILSLEDLKCPKIFAEIADQPRGIVLVTGPTGSGKSTTLAAMVNHKNETEQGHILTIEDPIEFVHESKKCLINQREVGPHTLSFSNALRSALREDPDVILVGEMRDLETIRLALSGAETGHLVFGTLHTSSAAKTIDRIVDVFPAAEKEMIRAMISESIRAIISQTLLKTKDGTGRVAAHEIMIGTPAIRNLIRENKVAQMYSAIQTGRQLGMQTLDQNLQEMVARNLISSAEARGKAMNKDNFAGG
;
A
#
# COMPACT_ATOMS: atom_id res chain seq x y z
N MET A 1 -5.88 -27.36 20.38
CA MET A 1 -6.40 -26.11 19.74
C MET A 1 -6.04 -26.20 18.28
N ASP A 2 -7.01 -26.16 17.42
CA ASP A 2 -6.76 -26.20 15.98
C ASP A 2 -6.37 -24.82 15.44
N LEU A 3 -5.96 -24.75 14.18
CA LEU A 3 -5.53 -23.49 13.57
C LEU A 3 -6.67 -22.46 13.49
N THR A 4 -7.91 -22.90 13.23
CA THR A 4 -9.07 -22.02 13.13
C THR A 4 -9.38 -21.35 14.47
N GLU A 5 -9.28 -22.11 15.58
CA GLU A 5 -9.43 -21.59 16.94
C GLU A 5 -8.34 -20.55 17.27
N LEU A 6 -7.08 -20.83 16.88
CA LEU A 6 -5.97 -19.87 17.05
C LEU A 6 -6.20 -18.60 16.27
N LEU A 7 -6.64 -18.70 15.03
CA LEU A 7 -6.92 -17.54 14.18
C LEU A 7 -8.12 -16.73 14.69
N ALA A 8 -9.17 -17.40 15.18
CA ALA A 8 -10.29 -16.73 15.83
C ALA A 8 -9.85 -15.99 17.10
N PHE A 9 -8.95 -16.57 17.88
CA PHE A 9 -8.35 -15.92 19.04
C PHE A 9 -7.54 -14.67 18.65
N VAL A 10 -6.76 -14.74 17.57
CA VAL A 10 -6.01 -13.60 17.01
C VAL A 10 -6.94 -12.44 16.66
N VAL A 11 -7.99 -12.71 15.90
CA VAL A 11 -8.97 -11.70 15.48
C VAL A 11 -9.70 -11.09 16.68
N LYS A 12 -10.15 -11.92 17.63
CA LYS A 12 -10.83 -11.49 18.87
C LYS A 12 -9.96 -10.55 19.70
N ASN A 13 -8.66 -10.82 19.79
CA ASN A 13 -7.71 -10.01 20.56
C ASN A 13 -7.13 -8.83 19.75
N LYS A 14 -7.62 -8.57 18.52
CA LYS A 14 -7.10 -7.52 17.62
C LYS A 14 -5.58 -7.62 17.43
N ALA A 15 -5.06 -8.85 17.42
CA ALA A 15 -3.66 -9.09 17.17
C ALA A 15 -3.36 -8.91 15.67
N SER A 16 -2.19 -8.40 15.37
CA SER A 16 -1.73 -8.20 13.98
C SER A 16 -1.20 -9.49 13.37
N ASP A 17 -0.54 -10.32 14.16
CA ASP A 17 0.13 -11.52 13.67
C ASP A 17 -0.05 -12.69 14.66
N LEU A 18 -0.16 -13.91 14.11
CA LEU A 18 0.03 -15.18 14.80
C LEU A 18 1.40 -15.73 14.44
N HIS A 19 2.14 -16.16 15.44
CA HIS A 19 3.42 -16.86 15.27
C HIS A 19 3.29 -18.29 15.74
N LEU A 20 3.50 -19.23 14.82
CA LEU A 20 3.64 -20.65 15.12
C LEU A 20 5.11 -21.03 14.97
N SER A 21 5.67 -21.72 15.96
CA SER A 21 7.06 -22.15 15.91
C SER A 21 7.21 -23.47 16.69
N SER A 22 7.72 -24.49 16.02
CA SER A 22 7.97 -25.80 16.62
C SER A 22 8.75 -25.68 17.93
N GLY A 23 8.32 -26.39 18.96
CA GLY A 23 8.93 -26.39 20.29
C GLY A 23 8.50 -25.23 21.20
N LEU A 24 7.58 -24.38 20.76
CA LEU A 24 7.09 -23.24 21.55
C LEU A 24 5.56 -23.17 21.52
N PRO A 25 4.94 -22.57 22.56
CA PRO A 25 3.54 -22.20 22.48
C PRO A 25 3.30 -21.20 21.36
N PRO A 26 2.12 -21.20 20.70
CA PRO A 26 1.73 -20.13 19.78
C PRO A 26 1.84 -18.76 20.44
N MET A 27 2.21 -17.76 19.66
CA MET A 27 2.35 -16.38 20.12
C MET A 27 1.55 -15.45 19.22
N ILE A 28 1.07 -14.35 19.77
CA ILE A 28 0.38 -13.30 19.03
C ILE A 28 1.08 -11.97 19.20
N ARG A 29 1.05 -11.12 18.16
CA ARG A 29 1.52 -9.74 18.25
C ARG A 29 0.35 -8.79 18.49
N VAL A 30 0.37 -8.12 19.65
CA VAL A 30 -0.65 -7.13 20.05
C VAL A 30 0.04 -5.82 20.36
N HIS A 31 -0.35 -4.74 19.68
CA HIS A 31 0.24 -3.40 19.81
C HIS A 31 1.78 -3.36 19.66
N GLY A 32 2.32 -4.26 18.84
CA GLY A 32 3.76 -4.37 18.60
C GLY A 32 4.48 -5.41 19.48
N ASP A 33 3.92 -5.81 20.62
CA ASP A 33 4.51 -6.78 21.53
C ASP A 33 4.10 -8.21 21.18
N VAL A 34 5.07 -9.14 21.18
CA VAL A 34 4.82 -10.56 21.00
C VAL A 34 4.53 -11.20 22.36
N ARG A 35 3.37 -11.84 22.48
CA ARG A 35 2.88 -12.46 23.72
C ARG A 35 2.55 -13.93 23.49
N ARG A 36 2.89 -14.78 24.45
CA ARG A 36 2.53 -16.21 24.42
C ARG A 36 1.04 -16.40 24.67
N ILE A 37 0.44 -17.34 23.95
CA ILE A 37 -0.88 -17.86 24.28
C ILE A 37 -0.67 -18.91 25.38
N ASN A 38 -1.57 -18.96 26.35
CA ASN A 38 -1.48 -19.92 27.46
C ASN A 38 -1.99 -21.31 27.05
N VAL A 39 -1.22 -21.96 26.18
CA VAL A 39 -1.44 -23.33 25.71
C VAL A 39 -0.09 -24.05 25.66
N PRO A 40 -0.06 -25.40 25.62
CA PRO A 40 1.18 -26.16 25.53
C PRO A 40 2.03 -25.78 24.32
N ALA A 41 3.34 -26.04 24.42
CA ALA A 41 4.23 -25.94 23.27
C ALA A 41 3.82 -26.97 22.20
N MET A 42 3.91 -26.58 20.94
CA MET A 42 3.54 -27.38 19.79
C MET A 42 4.76 -28.09 19.20
N GLU A 43 4.63 -29.37 18.93
CA GLU A 43 5.68 -30.13 18.26
C GLU A 43 5.75 -29.83 16.77
N HIS A 44 6.89 -30.21 16.14
CA HIS A 44 7.08 -30.04 14.70
C HIS A 44 5.93 -30.62 13.87
N LYS A 45 5.47 -31.82 14.18
CA LYS A 45 4.38 -32.48 13.43
C LYS A 45 3.06 -31.69 13.49
N GLU A 46 2.77 -31.09 14.64
CA GLU A 46 1.54 -30.29 14.82
C GLU A 46 1.62 -28.99 14.01
N VAL A 47 2.73 -28.25 14.14
CA VAL A 47 2.95 -27.00 13.38
C VAL A 47 2.97 -27.26 11.88
N HIS A 48 3.70 -28.29 11.44
CA HIS A 48 3.76 -28.69 10.04
C HIS A 48 2.38 -29.07 9.49
N GLY A 49 1.60 -29.89 10.23
CA GLY A 49 0.25 -30.29 9.84
C GLY A 49 -0.66 -29.08 9.66
N MET A 50 -0.68 -28.15 10.62
CA MET A 50 -1.48 -26.93 10.53
C MET A 50 -1.13 -26.06 9.30
N ILE A 51 0.16 -25.95 8.99
CA ILE A 51 0.62 -25.19 7.81
C ILE A 51 0.19 -25.92 6.51
N TYR A 52 0.35 -27.22 6.47
CA TYR A 52 -0.02 -28.06 5.33
C TYR A 52 -1.52 -28.05 5.04
N ASP A 53 -2.36 -28.01 6.07
CA ASP A 53 -3.83 -28.03 5.93
C ASP A 53 -4.36 -26.78 5.21
N ILE A 54 -3.64 -25.67 5.27
CA ILE A 54 -4.03 -24.42 4.59
C ILE A 54 -3.33 -24.20 3.25
N MET A 55 -2.43 -25.11 2.84
CA MET A 55 -1.71 -25.05 1.56
C MET A 55 -2.42 -25.88 0.51
N ASN A 56 -2.47 -25.39 -0.74
CA ASN A 56 -2.78 -26.19 -1.90
C ASN A 56 -1.57 -27.02 -2.33
N ASP A 57 -1.77 -27.97 -3.27
CA ASP A 57 -0.72 -28.92 -3.68
C ASP A 57 0.51 -28.22 -4.28
N GLY A 58 0.32 -27.12 -5.03
CA GLY A 58 1.42 -26.34 -5.60
C GLY A 58 2.24 -25.66 -4.52
N GLN A 59 1.58 -25.09 -3.49
CA GLN A 59 2.22 -24.45 -2.36
C GLN A 59 2.98 -25.46 -1.48
N ARG A 60 2.39 -26.66 -1.26
CA ARG A 60 3.05 -27.76 -0.54
C ARG A 60 4.35 -28.17 -1.23
N LYS A 61 4.28 -28.41 -2.55
CA LYS A 61 5.45 -28.74 -3.35
C LYS A 61 6.51 -27.65 -3.28
N PHE A 62 6.12 -26.38 -3.45
CA PHE A 62 7.03 -25.26 -3.36
C PHE A 62 7.70 -25.16 -1.99
N TYR A 63 6.92 -25.34 -0.90
CA TYR A 63 7.44 -25.33 0.46
C TYR A 63 8.44 -26.46 0.72
N GLU A 64 8.19 -27.66 0.23
CA GLU A 64 9.11 -28.80 0.36
C GLU A 64 10.44 -28.58 -0.39
N GLU A 65 10.36 -27.98 -1.58
CA GLU A 65 11.54 -27.72 -2.42
C GLU A 65 12.37 -26.51 -1.94
N ASN A 66 11.72 -25.47 -1.40
CA ASN A 66 12.39 -24.20 -1.09
C ASN A 66 12.52 -23.93 0.43
N LEU A 67 11.91 -24.75 1.30
CA LEU A 67 11.88 -24.63 2.75
C LEU A 67 11.20 -23.35 3.28
N GLU A 68 10.54 -22.60 2.39
CA GLU A 68 9.75 -21.42 2.70
C GLU A 68 8.64 -21.24 1.65
N CYS A 69 7.52 -20.61 2.04
CA CYS A 69 6.43 -20.31 1.13
C CYS A 69 5.60 -19.13 1.64
N ASP A 70 5.42 -18.15 0.78
CA ASP A 70 4.48 -17.03 0.99
C ASP A 70 3.16 -17.32 0.28
N PHE A 71 2.05 -17.17 0.99
CA PHE A 71 0.71 -17.31 0.40
C PHE A 71 -0.33 -16.59 1.25
N SER A 72 -1.55 -16.53 0.75
CA SER A 72 -2.69 -16.03 1.52
C SER A 72 -3.85 -17.02 1.49
N PHE A 73 -4.65 -17.02 2.53
CA PHE A 73 -5.88 -17.79 2.59
C PHE A 73 -6.95 -17.05 3.38
N ALA A 74 -8.21 -17.43 3.17
CA ALA A 74 -9.35 -16.84 3.87
C ALA A 74 -10.04 -17.91 4.73
N VAL A 75 -10.38 -17.55 5.95
CA VAL A 75 -11.29 -18.33 6.79
C VAL A 75 -12.67 -17.71 6.65
N PRO A 76 -13.68 -18.42 6.10
CA PRO A 76 -15.03 -17.89 5.94
C PRO A 76 -15.58 -17.28 7.22
N ASN A 77 -16.21 -16.13 7.14
CA ASN A 77 -16.79 -15.40 8.26
C ASN A 77 -15.82 -14.96 9.37
N LEU A 78 -14.52 -15.08 9.16
CA LEU A 78 -13.51 -14.68 10.14
C LEU A 78 -12.61 -13.57 9.62
N ALA A 79 -11.66 -13.90 8.75
CA ALA A 79 -10.72 -12.95 8.17
C ALA A 79 -9.91 -13.61 7.04
N ARG A 80 -9.17 -12.78 6.29
CA ARG A 80 -8.10 -13.22 5.39
C ARG A 80 -6.75 -13.10 6.11
N PHE A 81 -5.84 -14.01 5.81
CA PHE A 81 -4.51 -14.06 6.41
C PHE A 81 -3.44 -14.17 5.32
N ARG A 82 -2.38 -13.39 5.46
CA ARG A 82 -1.13 -13.59 4.73
C ARG A 82 -0.21 -14.47 5.58
N VAL A 83 0.32 -15.51 4.98
CA VAL A 83 1.17 -16.51 5.64
C VAL A 83 2.55 -16.47 5.02
N ASN A 84 3.56 -16.40 5.87
CA ASN A 84 4.91 -16.80 5.53
C ASN A 84 5.23 -18.06 6.35
N ALA A 85 5.32 -19.19 5.67
CA ALA A 85 5.73 -20.47 6.24
C ALA A 85 7.21 -20.70 5.95
N PHE A 86 7.96 -21.21 6.93
CA PHE A 86 9.40 -21.45 6.77
C PHE A 86 9.89 -22.56 7.69
N VAL A 87 11.04 -23.11 7.38
CA VAL A 87 11.74 -24.10 8.21
C VAL A 87 12.83 -23.41 9.01
N GLN A 88 12.91 -23.70 10.30
CA GLN A 88 13.96 -23.21 11.20
C GLN A 88 14.52 -24.38 12.04
N GLN A 89 15.54 -24.14 12.87
CA GLN A 89 16.32 -25.15 13.57
C GLN A 89 15.48 -26.20 14.34
N ARG A 90 14.33 -25.84 14.91
CA ARG A 90 13.43 -26.75 15.64
C ARG A 90 12.38 -27.40 14.74
N GLY A 91 12.28 -27.02 13.46
CA GLY A 91 11.32 -27.54 12.50
C GLY A 91 10.45 -26.44 11.85
N ALA A 92 9.22 -26.77 11.48
CA ALA A 92 8.33 -25.85 10.81
C ALA A 92 7.97 -24.65 11.69
N ALA A 93 7.79 -23.51 11.04
CA ALA A 93 7.30 -22.26 11.63
C ALA A 93 6.44 -21.50 10.63
N ALA A 94 5.57 -20.62 11.11
CA ALA A 94 4.81 -19.71 10.26
C ALA A 94 4.48 -18.41 11.00
N VAL A 95 4.42 -17.34 10.25
CA VAL A 95 3.84 -16.06 10.67
C VAL A 95 2.60 -15.82 9.82
N MET A 96 1.47 -15.61 10.49
CA MET A 96 0.18 -15.37 9.83
C MET A 96 -0.31 -13.98 10.21
N ARG A 97 -0.29 -13.06 9.25
CA ARG A 97 -0.76 -11.68 9.42
C ARG A 97 -2.23 -11.58 9.10
N THR A 98 -3.01 -11.00 10.02
CA THR A 98 -4.41 -10.70 9.78
C THR A 98 -4.54 -9.58 8.77
N ILE A 99 -5.30 -9.82 7.70
CA ILE A 99 -5.66 -8.82 6.70
C ILE A 99 -7.01 -8.23 7.13
N PRO A 100 -7.11 -6.89 7.31
CA PRO A 100 -8.37 -6.26 7.71
C PRO A 100 -9.48 -6.54 6.70
N SER A 101 -10.66 -6.94 7.18
CA SER A 101 -11.84 -7.17 6.35
C SER A 101 -12.61 -5.88 6.06
N LYS A 102 -12.45 -4.85 6.91
CA LYS A 102 -13.15 -3.58 6.76
C LYS A 102 -12.26 -2.57 6.04
N ILE A 103 -12.76 -2.06 4.92
CA ILE A 103 -12.17 -0.92 4.22
C ILE A 103 -12.72 0.34 4.86
N LEU A 104 -11.80 1.21 5.31
CA LEU A 104 -12.15 2.51 5.86
C LEU A 104 -12.43 3.49 4.72
N SER A 105 -13.39 4.40 4.92
CA SER A 105 -13.66 5.49 3.97
C SER A 105 -12.58 6.58 4.04
N LEU A 106 -12.54 7.45 3.04
CA LEU A 106 -11.67 8.64 3.07
C LEU A 106 -12.00 9.53 4.28
N GLU A 107 -13.26 9.58 4.69
CA GLU A 107 -13.72 10.33 5.86
C GLU A 107 -13.24 9.68 7.17
N ASP A 108 -13.39 8.35 7.31
CA ASP A 108 -12.88 7.58 8.46
C ASP A 108 -11.37 7.81 8.66
N LEU A 109 -10.62 7.88 7.56
CA LEU A 109 -9.18 8.14 7.56
C LEU A 109 -8.83 9.61 7.76
N LYS A 110 -9.82 10.49 7.82
CA LYS A 110 -9.65 11.96 7.89
C LYS A 110 -8.75 12.49 6.76
N CYS A 111 -8.86 11.89 5.58
CA CYS A 111 -8.13 12.33 4.40
C CYS A 111 -8.54 13.75 3.99
N PRO A 112 -7.63 14.57 3.43
CA PRO A 112 -7.99 15.82 2.79
C PRO A 112 -9.06 15.63 1.71
N LYS A 113 -9.99 16.59 1.58
CA LYS A 113 -11.10 16.50 0.60
C LYS A 113 -10.62 16.29 -0.84
N ILE A 114 -9.45 16.82 -1.17
CA ILE A 114 -8.83 16.67 -2.50
C ILE A 114 -8.62 15.19 -2.89
N PHE A 115 -8.57 14.25 -1.94
CA PHE A 115 -8.39 12.82 -2.26
C PHE A 115 -9.59 12.25 -3.02
N ALA A 116 -10.80 12.70 -2.71
CA ALA A 116 -11.99 12.33 -3.48
C ALA A 116 -11.91 12.88 -4.92
N GLU A 117 -11.53 14.16 -5.08
CA GLU A 117 -11.37 14.79 -6.40
C GLU A 117 -10.26 14.12 -7.23
N ILE A 118 -9.18 13.67 -6.57
CA ILE A 118 -8.11 12.90 -7.21
C ILE A 118 -8.64 11.52 -7.64
N ALA A 119 -9.41 10.85 -6.79
CA ALA A 119 -9.99 9.54 -7.11
C ALA A 119 -11.01 9.63 -8.26
N ASP A 120 -11.72 10.75 -8.38
CA ASP A 120 -12.73 10.99 -9.43
C ASP A 120 -12.15 11.39 -10.79
N GLN A 121 -10.83 11.50 -10.92
CA GLN A 121 -10.20 11.79 -12.22
C GLN A 121 -10.60 10.72 -13.25
N PRO A 122 -10.93 11.14 -14.50
CA PRO A 122 -11.39 10.18 -15.51
C PRO A 122 -10.27 9.32 -16.09
N ARG A 123 -9.03 9.83 -16.08
CA ARG A 123 -7.83 9.17 -16.62
C ARG A 123 -6.55 9.80 -16.10
N GLY A 124 -5.45 9.14 -16.32
CA GLY A 124 -4.11 9.57 -15.92
C GLY A 124 -3.55 8.68 -14.83
N ILE A 125 -2.44 9.10 -14.23
CA ILE A 125 -1.79 8.33 -13.18
C ILE A 125 -1.81 9.08 -11.85
N VAL A 126 -2.15 8.36 -10.79
CA VAL A 126 -2.13 8.82 -9.40
C VAL A 126 -1.21 7.89 -8.62
N LEU A 127 -0.24 8.45 -7.93
CA LEU A 127 0.75 7.70 -7.18
C LEU A 127 0.61 7.98 -5.68
N VAL A 128 0.53 6.93 -4.89
CA VAL A 128 0.59 6.99 -3.43
C VAL A 128 1.91 6.40 -2.98
N THR A 129 2.75 7.21 -2.35
CA THR A 129 4.12 6.84 -2.03
C THR A 129 4.42 6.96 -0.53
N GLY A 130 5.51 6.38 -0.10
CA GLY A 130 5.95 6.40 1.29
C GLY A 130 6.64 5.10 1.69
N PRO A 131 7.30 5.06 2.83
CA PRO A 131 7.99 3.87 3.32
C PRO A 131 7.01 2.73 3.60
N THR A 132 7.54 1.52 3.78
CA THR A 132 6.74 0.37 4.22
C THR A 132 6.05 0.69 5.54
N GLY A 133 4.78 0.34 5.65
CA GLY A 133 3.98 0.62 6.85
C GLY A 133 3.48 2.07 6.99
N SER A 134 3.60 2.90 5.96
CA SER A 134 3.07 4.27 5.97
C SER A 134 1.56 4.36 5.69
N GLY A 135 0.88 3.25 5.45
CA GLY A 135 -0.57 3.21 5.21
C GLY A 135 -1.00 3.43 3.77
N LYS A 136 -0.10 3.29 2.78
CA LYS A 136 -0.40 3.45 1.35
C LYS A 136 -1.59 2.59 0.90
N SER A 137 -1.55 1.31 1.21
CA SER A 137 -2.61 0.37 0.82
C SER A 137 -3.96 0.73 1.43
N THR A 138 -3.97 1.20 2.68
CA THR A 138 -5.19 1.67 3.35
C THR A 138 -5.78 2.89 2.64
N THR A 139 -4.94 3.86 2.29
CA THR A 139 -5.36 5.07 1.57
C THR A 139 -5.87 4.73 0.17
N LEU A 140 -5.16 3.88 -0.57
CA LEU A 140 -5.60 3.43 -1.89
C LEU A 140 -6.89 2.62 -1.83
N ALA A 141 -7.05 1.73 -0.84
CA ALA A 141 -8.28 1.00 -0.65
C ALA A 141 -9.48 1.95 -0.40
N ALA A 142 -9.27 3.02 0.38
CA ALA A 142 -10.29 4.05 0.60
C ALA A 142 -10.62 4.82 -0.68
N MET A 143 -9.63 5.16 -1.51
CA MET A 143 -9.85 5.84 -2.81
C MET A 143 -10.59 4.94 -3.80
N VAL A 144 -10.22 3.66 -3.88
CA VAL A 144 -10.91 2.64 -4.68
C VAL A 144 -12.36 2.46 -4.20
N ASN A 145 -12.55 2.38 -2.88
CA ASN A 145 -13.90 2.25 -2.32
C ASN A 145 -14.77 3.47 -2.59
N HIS A 146 -14.20 4.69 -2.52
CA HIS A 146 -14.90 5.91 -2.90
C HIS A 146 -15.46 5.80 -4.33
N LYS A 147 -14.60 5.42 -5.28
CA LYS A 147 -15.01 5.24 -6.69
C LYS A 147 -16.05 4.13 -6.85
N ASN A 148 -15.90 3.02 -6.15
CA ASN A 148 -16.84 1.90 -6.13
C ASN A 148 -18.25 2.29 -5.60
N GLU A 149 -18.32 3.30 -4.74
CA GLU A 149 -19.57 3.80 -4.18
C GLU A 149 -20.21 4.90 -5.02
N THR A 150 -19.42 5.65 -5.79
CA THR A 150 -19.89 6.86 -6.49
C THR A 150 -20.11 6.65 -7.97
N GLU A 151 -19.31 5.83 -8.64
CA GLU A 151 -19.32 5.66 -10.09
C GLU A 151 -19.74 4.24 -10.52
N GLN A 152 -20.20 4.12 -11.76
CA GLN A 152 -20.46 2.84 -12.42
C GLN A 152 -19.30 2.59 -13.41
N GLY A 153 -18.52 1.54 -13.19
CA GLY A 153 -17.37 1.23 -14.00
C GLY A 153 -16.72 -0.10 -13.63
N HIS A 154 -15.57 -0.37 -14.22
CA HIS A 154 -14.78 -1.56 -13.94
C HIS A 154 -13.43 -1.19 -13.33
N ILE A 155 -13.17 -1.67 -12.12
CA ILE A 155 -11.92 -1.51 -11.40
C ILE A 155 -11.16 -2.83 -11.41
N LEU A 156 -9.96 -2.84 -11.94
CA LEU A 156 -9.07 -3.99 -11.94
C LEU A 156 -7.88 -3.71 -11.04
N THR A 157 -7.58 -4.59 -10.09
CA THR A 157 -6.39 -4.49 -9.26
C THR A 157 -5.40 -5.61 -9.55
N ILE A 158 -4.11 -5.29 -9.47
CA ILE A 158 -2.99 -6.23 -9.59
C ILE A 158 -2.11 -6.01 -8.36
N GLU A 159 -2.04 -7.02 -7.49
CA GLU A 159 -1.45 -6.87 -6.16
C GLU A 159 -0.55 -8.07 -5.81
N ASP A 160 0.39 -7.87 -4.89
CA ASP A 160 1.31 -8.90 -4.41
C ASP A 160 1.63 -8.70 -2.91
N PRO A 161 0.80 -9.26 -2.03
CA PRO A 161 -0.53 -9.86 -2.23
C PRO A 161 -1.69 -8.84 -2.19
N ILE A 162 -2.94 -9.32 -2.34
CA ILE A 162 -4.14 -8.54 -2.06
C ILE A 162 -4.20 -8.22 -0.57
N GLU A 163 -4.19 -6.93 -0.22
CA GLU A 163 -4.25 -6.47 1.17
C GLU A 163 -5.67 -6.16 1.65
N PHE A 164 -6.57 -5.79 0.75
CA PHE A 164 -7.99 -5.54 1.05
C PHE A 164 -8.87 -6.19 0.00
N VAL A 165 -9.87 -6.93 0.43
CA VAL A 165 -10.86 -7.51 -0.49
C VAL A 165 -12.01 -6.53 -0.64
N HIS A 166 -12.24 -6.09 -1.87
CA HIS A 166 -13.33 -5.19 -2.22
C HIS A 166 -14.56 -5.98 -2.67
N GLU A 167 -15.72 -5.62 -2.13
CA GLU A 167 -17.00 -6.05 -2.68
C GLU A 167 -17.39 -5.12 -3.82
N SER A 168 -17.86 -5.69 -4.95
CA SER A 168 -18.44 -4.89 -6.04
C SER A 168 -19.73 -4.23 -5.56
N LYS A 169 -19.77 -2.89 -5.63
CA LYS A 169 -20.94 -2.07 -5.27
C LYS A 169 -21.56 -1.50 -6.55
N LYS A 170 -21.22 -0.25 -6.90
CA LYS A 170 -21.58 0.33 -8.20
C LYS A 170 -20.61 -0.07 -9.30
N CYS A 171 -19.33 -0.29 -8.96
CA CYS A 171 -18.33 -0.81 -9.89
C CYS A 171 -18.30 -2.33 -9.86
N LEU A 172 -17.96 -2.93 -10.99
CA LEU A 172 -17.39 -4.27 -11.02
C LEU A 172 -15.94 -4.18 -10.54
N ILE A 173 -15.54 -4.99 -9.56
CA ILE A 173 -14.15 -5.06 -9.09
C ILE A 173 -13.60 -6.45 -9.33
N ASN A 174 -12.50 -6.53 -10.06
CA ASN A 174 -11.71 -7.74 -10.25
C ASN A 174 -10.32 -7.54 -9.64
N GLN A 175 -9.95 -8.39 -8.69
CA GLN A 175 -8.66 -8.33 -8.00
C GLN A 175 -7.80 -9.53 -8.40
N ARG A 176 -6.59 -9.25 -8.90
CA ARG A 176 -5.63 -10.28 -9.33
C ARG A 176 -4.39 -10.22 -8.43
N GLU A 177 -4.09 -11.34 -7.80
CA GLU A 177 -2.88 -11.51 -6.98
C GLU A 177 -1.79 -12.19 -7.79
N VAL A 178 -0.56 -11.69 -7.72
CA VAL A 178 0.60 -12.33 -8.33
C VAL A 178 0.86 -13.68 -7.67
N GLY A 179 1.11 -14.69 -8.46
CA GLY A 179 1.19 -16.08 -8.06
C GLY A 179 -0.12 -16.83 -8.29
N PRO A 180 -1.15 -16.64 -7.47
CA PRO A 180 -2.44 -17.34 -7.63
C PRO A 180 -3.22 -17.01 -8.91
N HIS A 181 -3.20 -15.74 -9.35
CA HIS A 181 -4.09 -15.25 -10.41
C HIS A 181 -3.35 -14.72 -11.64
N THR A 182 -2.06 -14.50 -11.55
CA THR A 182 -1.20 -14.05 -12.63
C THR A 182 0.25 -14.37 -12.32
N LEU A 183 1.09 -14.52 -13.35
CA LEU A 183 2.51 -14.87 -13.17
C LEU A 183 3.38 -13.66 -12.81
N SER A 184 2.96 -12.45 -13.17
CA SER A 184 3.72 -11.22 -12.87
C SER A 184 2.84 -9.97 -13.00
N PHE A 185 3.31 -8.86 -12.43
CA PHE A 185 2.68 -7.55 -12.62
C PHE A 185 2.59 -7.16 -14.10
N SER A 186 3.68 -7.32 -14.85
CA SER A 186 3.74 -6.94 -16.27
C SER A 186 2.78 -7.78 -17.12
N ASN A 187 2.68 -9.08 -16.88
CA ASN A 187 1.74 -9.96 -17.60
C ASN A 187 0.29 -9.54 -17.32
N ALA A 188 -0.04 -9.33 -16.06
CA ALA A 188 -1.39 -8.91 -15.67
C ALA A 188 -1.74 -7.54 -16.25
N LEU A 189 -0.83 -6.57 -16.19
CA LEU A 189 -1.07 -5.21 -16.66
C LEU A 189 -1.17 -5.15 -18.18
N ARG A 190 -0.38 -5.94 -18.92
CA ARG A 190 -0.50 -6.07 -20.37
C ARG A 190 -1.86 -6.66 -20.77
N SER A 191 -2.37 -7.62 -20.01
CA SER A 191 -3.72 -8.19 -20.21
C SER A 191 -4.80 -7.17 -19.84
N ALA A 192 -4.64 -6.49 -18.71
CA ALA A 192 -5.57 -5.50 -18.17
C ALA A 192 -6.02 -4.46 -19.20
N LEU A 193 -5.12 -3.98 -20.05
CA LEU A 193 -5.43 -3.02 -21.11
C LEU A 193 -6.45 -3.52 -22.15
N ARG A 194 -6.81 -4.82 -22.11
CA ARG A 194 -7.81 -5.45 -22.97
C ARG A 194 -8.99 -6.05 -22.21
N GLU A 195 -9.04 -5.83 -20.91
CA GLU A 195 -10.08 -6.35 -20.01
C GLU A 195 -11.17 -5.31 -19.72
N ASP A 196 -11.19 -4.22 -20.51
CA ASP A 196 -12.16 -3.11 -20.41
C ASP A 196 -12.23 -2.44 -19.02
N PRO A 197 -11.10 -2.13 -18.39
CA PRO A 197 -11.12 -1.42 -17.11
C PRO A 197 -11.25 0.10 -17.32
N ASP A 198 -11.95 0.76 -16.41
CA ASP A 198 -11.91 2.22 -16.28
C ASP A 198 -10.77 2.62 -15.34
N VAL A 199 -10.53 1.80 -14.32
CA VAL A 199 -9.52 2.02 -13.29
C VAL A 199 -8.63 0.79 -13.16
N ILE A 200 -7.32 1.01 -13.11
CA ILE A 200 -6.32 -0.04 -12.86
C ILE A 200 -5.52 0.35 -11.62
N LEU A 201 -5.48 -0.53 -10.61
CA LEU A 201 -4.59 -0.39 -9.47
C LEU A 201 -3.39 -1.34 -9.64
N VAL A 202 -2.19 -0.77 -9.65
CA VAL A 202 -0.92 -1.50 -9.65
C VAL A 202 -0.33 -1.42 -8.25
N GLY A 203 -0.37 -2.52 -7.52
CA GLY A 203 -0.01 -2.59 -6.09
C GLY A 203 1.38 -2.06 -5.80
N GLU A 204 2.35 -2.31 -6.68
CA GLU A 204 3.70 -1.73 -6.60
C GLU A 204 4.35 -1.62 -7.98
N MET A 205 4.97 -0.48 -8.24
CA MET A 205 5.70 -0.19 -9.48
C MET A 205 7.21 -0.30 -9.24
N ARG A 206 7.76 -1.51 -9.41
CA ARG A 206 9.18 -1.80 -9.09
C ARG A 206 10.09 -1.77 -10.30
N ASP A 207 9.61 -2.28 -11.43
CA ASP A 207 10.43 -2.55 -12.61
C ASP A 207 10.02 -1.68 -13.80
N LEU A 208 10.94 -1.55 -14.74
CA LEU A 208 10.81 -0.73 -15.94
C LEU A 208 9.57 -1.12 -16.77
N GLU A 209 9.33 -2.41 -16.95
CA GLU A 209 8.23 -2.88 -17.79
C GLU A 209 6.88 -2.54 -17.17
N THR A 210 6.70 -2.79 -15.86
CA THR A 210 5.48 -2.43 -15.13
C THR A 210 5.23 -0.92 -15.18
N ILE A 211 6.27 -0.10 -14.97
CA ILE A 211 6.15 1.36 -15.04
C ILE A 211 5.76 1.83 -16.45
N ARG A 212 6.39 1.28 -17.49
CA ARG A 212 6.07 1.61 -18.89
C ARG A 212 4.61 1.29 -19.22
N LEU A 213 4.14 0.11 -18.85
CA LEU A 213 2.76 -0.31 -19.10
C LEU A 213 1.74 0.53 -18.32
N ALA A 214 2.06 0.90 -17.07
CA ALA A 214 1.22 1.78 -16.26
C ALA A 214 1.10 3.17 -16.89
N LEU A 215 2.19 3.76 -17.35
CA LEU A 215 2.19 5.04 -18.05
C LEU A 215 1.41 4.96 -19.37
N SER A 216 1.60 3.90 -20.15
CA SER A 216 0.84 3.67 -21.39
C SER A 216 -0.66 3.54 -21.12
N GLY A 217 -1.06 2.84 -20.07
CA GLY A 217 -2.46 2.74 -19.64
C GLY A 217 -3.06 4.11 -19.29
N ALA A 218 -2.30 4.92 -18.56
CA ALA A 218 -2.72 6.27 -18.18
C ALA A 218 -2.86 7.21 -19.39
N GLU A 219 -2.00 7.10 -20.39
CA GLU A 219 -2.09 7.87 -21.63
C GLU A 219 -3.28 7.43 -22.51
N THR A 220 -3.58 6.13 -22.54
CA THR A 220 -4.62 5.56 -23.40
C THR A 220 -6.03 5.62 -22.82
N GLY A 221 -6.24 6.35 -21.74
CA GLY A 221 -7.57 6.69 -21.24
C GLY A 221 -7.97 6.06 -19.91
N HIS A 222 -7.12 5.25 -19.29
CA HIS A 222 -7.40 4.62 -17.99
C HIS A 222 -6.97 5.53 -16.83
N LEU A 223 -7.66 5.45 -15.70
CA LEU A 223 -7.15 5.97 -14.43
C LEU A 223 -6.30 4.88 -13.78
N VAL A 224 -5.01 5.15 -13.60
CA VAL A 224 -4.05 4.22 -13.02
C VAL A 224 -3.67 4.69 -11.62
N PHE A 225 -3.90 3.86 -10.61
CA PHE A 225 -3.34 4.01 -9.28
C PHE A 225 -2.09 3.16 -9.14
N GLY A 226 -1.04 3.70 -8.55
CA GLY A 226 0.20 2.95 -8.29
C GLY A 226 0.86 3.34 -6.99
N THR A 227 1.78 2.49 -6.51
CA THR A 227 2.61 2.79 -5.34
C THR A 227 4.09 2.72 -5.63
N LEU A 228 4.85 3.54 -4.89
CA LEU A 228 6.30 3.48 -4.80
C LEU A 228 6.72 3.71 -3.33
N HIS A 229 7.99 3.41 -3.02
CA HIS A 229 8.54 3.59 -1.66
C HIS A 229 9.32 4.91 -1.47
N THR A 230 9.06 5.89 -2.29
CA THR A 230 9.69 7.21 -2.23
C THR A 230 9.05 8.12 -1.18
N SER A 231 9.78 9.10 -0.68
CA SER A 231 9.37 9.96 0.44
C SER A 231 8.87 11.34 0.02
N SER A 232 8.90 11.67 -1.28
CA SER A 232 8.40 12.95 -1.81
C SER A 232 7.98 12.83 -3.27
N ALA A 233 7.19 13.78 -3.75
CA ALA A 233 6.79 13.85 -5.15
C ALA A 233 8.00 14.00 -6.10
N ALA A 234 8.95 14.85 -5.75
CA ALA A 234 10.17 15.05 -6.54
C ALA A 234 10.98 13.75 -6.68
N LYS A 235 11.23 13.06 -5.54
CA LYS A 235 11.94 11.77 -5.54
C LYS A 235 11.17 10.69 -6.30
N THR A 236 9.85 10.76 -6.33
CA THR A 236 9.01 9.82 -7.07
C THR A 236 9.23 9.98 -8.58
N ILE A 237 9.22 11.20 -9.09
CA ILE A 237 9.50 11.48 -10.50
C ILE A 237 10.91 11.01 -10.87
N ASP A 238 11.92 11.39 -10.08
CA ASP A 238 13.30 10.96 -10.32
C ASP A 238 13.42 9.42 -10.33
N ARG A 239 12.79 8.75 -9.37
CA ARG A 239 12.82 7.28 -9.28
C ARG A 239 12.22 6.61 -10.51
N ILE A 240 11.09 7.12 -11.00
CA ILE A 240 10.46 6.57 -12.20
C ILE A 240 11.36 6.77 -13.42
N VAL A 241 11.90 7.96 -13.60
CA VAL A 241 12.76 8.28 -14.76
C VAL A 241 14.07 7.48 -14.70
N ASP A 242 14.63 7.29 -13.51
CA ASP A 242 15.96 6.67 -13.35
C ASP A 242 16.01 5.17 -13.62
N VAL A 243 14.88 4.47 -13.61
CA VAL A 243 14.86 3.05 -14.01
C VAL A 243 15.02 2.85 -15.52
N PHE A 244 14.85 3.91 -16.33
CA PHE A 244 14.95 3.84 -17.78
C PHE A 244 16.35 4.17 -18.29
N PRO A 245 16.76 3.57 -19.44
CA PRO A 245 17.98 3.94 -20.12
C PRO A 245 18.03 5.43 -20.46
N ALA A 246 19.21 6.01 -20.51
CA ALA A 246 19.40 7.44 -20.78
C ALA A 246 18.69 7.93 -22.06
N ALA A 247 18.71 7.11 -23.11
CA ALA A 247 18.04 7.43 -24.39
C ALA A 247 16.51 7.55 -24.30
N GLU A 248 15.88 6.97 -23.27
CA GLU A 248 14.43 6.96 -23.10
C GLU A 248 13.94 8.00 -22.08
N LYS A 249 14.83 8.54 -21.26
CA LYS A 249 14.43 9.40 -20.12
C LYS A 249 13.63 10.63 -20.53
N GLU A 250 13.93 11.25 -21.65
CA GLU A 250 13.20 12.41 -22.15
C GLU A 250 11.76 12.03 -22.54
N MET A 251 11.59 10.92 -23.25
CA MET A 251 10.28 10.39 -23.61
C MET A 251 9.45 10.04 -22.35
N ILE A 252 10.08 9.41 -21.36
CA ILE A 252 9.40 9.05 -20.10
C ILE A 252 8.97 10.31 -19.34
N ARG A 253 9.78 11.35 -19.26
CA ARG A 253 9.37 12.63 -18.67
C ARG A 253 8.15 13.22 -19.38
N ALA A 254 8.14 13.18 -20.72
CA ALA A 254 7.01 13.63 -21.51
C ALA A 254 5.74 12.81 -21.18
N MET A 255 5.83 11.48 -21.13
CA MET A 255 4.71 10.60 -20.77
C MET A 255 4.18 10.89 -19.36
N ILE A 256 5.06 11.03 -18.36
CA ILE A 256 4.66 11.39 -17.00
C ILE A 256 3.99 12.76 -17.00
N SER A 257 4.60 13.76 -17.64
CA SER A 257 4.08 15.13 -17.74
C SER A 257 2.64 15.17 -18.26
N GLU A 258 2.30 14.36 -19.25
CA GLU A 258 0.95 14.32 -19.82
C GLU A 258 -0.05 13.55 -18.96
N SER A 259 0.40 12.49 -18.30
CA SER A 259 -0.47 11.56 -17.60
C SER A 259 -0.65 11.83 -16.12
N ILE A 260 0.30 12.50 -15.45
CA ILE A 260 0.27 12.71 -13.99
C ILE A 260 -0.95 13.53 -13.55
N ARG A 261 -1.68 13.04 -12.56
CA ARG A 261 -2.78 13.74 -11.89
C ARG A 261 -2.41 14.16 -10.48
N ALA A 262 -1.83 13.27 -9.71
CA ALA A 262 -1.38 13.57 -8.36
C ALA A 262 -0.27 12.60 -7.89
N ILE A 263 0.55 13.08 -6.96
CA ILE A 263 1.42 12.25 -6.13
C ILE A 263 1.12 12.60 -4.67
N ILE A 264 0.77 11.58 -3.90
CA ILE A 264 0.49 11.66 -2.47
C ILE A 264 1.60 10.92 -1.75
N SER A 265 2.51 11.64 -1.11
CA SER A 265 3.57 11.02 -0.29
C SER A 265 3.14 11.01 1.16
N GLN A 266 3.09 9.82 1.77
CA GLN A 266 2.47 9.60 3.06
C GLN A 266 3.45 9.04 4.10
N THR A 267 3.35 9.54 5.32
CA THR A 267 4.02 8.98 6.49
C THR A 267 3.06 8.90 7.66
N LEU A 268 3.26 7.93 8.57
CA LEU A 268 2.48 7.79 9.80
C LEU A 268 3.26 8.36 10.98
N LEU A 269 2.54 9.07 11.86
CA LEU A 269 3.05 9.62 13.11
C LEU A 269 2.17 9.15 14.28
N LYS A 270 2.75 9.06 15.45
CA LYS A 270 2.00 8.79 16.69
C LYS A 270 1.13 10.01 17.05
N THR A 271 -0.12 9.74 17.43
CA THR A 271 -0.97 10.78 17.98
C THR A 271 -0.42 11.30 19.31
N LYS A 272 -0.70 12.56 19.64
CA LYS A 272 -0.18 13.19 20.86
C LYS A 272 -0.67 12.49 22.14
N ASP A 273 -1.87 11.92 22.11
CA ASP A 273 -2.45 11.13 23.20
C ASP A 273 -1.91 9.70 23.29
N GLY A 274 -1.07 9.28 22.34
CA GLY A 274 -0.48 7.95 22.31
C GLY A 274 -1.45 6.82 21.97
N THR A 275 -2.70 7.10 21.61
CA THR A 275 -3.74 6.09 21.38
C THR A 275 -3.73 5.50 19.99
N GLY A 276 -3.04 6.12 19.03
CA GLY A 276 -3.05 5.68 17.64
C GLY A 276 -1.99 6.33 16.77
N ARG A 277 -2.24 6.27 15.47
CA ARG A 277 -1.41 6.89 14.44
C ARG A 277 -2.27 7.73 13.52
N VAL A 278 -1.68 8.78 12.98
CA VAL A 278 -2.31 9.67 12.00
C VAL A 278 -1.35 9.84 10.82
N ALA A 279 -1.92 9.97 9.62
CA ALA A 279 -1.14 10.15 8.40
C ALA A 279 -0.87 11.64 8.14
N ALA A 280 0.38 11.94 7.79
CA ALA A 280 0.75 13.23 7.21
C ALA A 280 1.10 13.04 5.74
N HIS A 281 0.78 14.05 4.92
CA HIS A 281 0.86 13.97 3.47
C HIS A 281 1.59 15.17 2.88
N GLU A 282 2.47 14.91 1.90
CA GLU A 282 2.79 15.83 0.83
C GLU A 282 1.83 15.54 -0.32
N ILE A 283 1.18 16.56 -0.87
CA ILE A 283 0.22 16.43 -1.96
C ILE A 283 0.68 17.30 -3.14
N MET A 284 0.98 16.66 -4.24
CA MET A 284 1.28 17.32 -5.53
C MET A 284 0.14 17.04 -6.51
N ILE A 285 -0.35 18.10 -7.14
CA ILE A 285 -1.35 18.00 -8.22
C ILE A 285 -0.66 18.29 -9.56
N GLY A 286 -1.00 17.54 -10.59
CA GLY A 286 -0.47 17.67 -11.95
C GLY A 286 -0.98 18.91 -12.67
N THR A 287 -0.70 20.10 -12.12
CA THR A 287 -1.01 21.38 -12.74
C THR A 287 -0.13 21.60 -13.99
N PRO A 288 -0.50 22.51 -14.89
CA PRO A 288 0.37 22.86 -16.03
C PRO A 288 1.79 23.27 -15.61
N ALA A 289 1.94 24.00 -14.51
CA ALA A 289 3.24 24.38 -13.97
C ALA A 289 4.07 23.17 -13.54
N ILE A 290 3.49 22.25 -12.77
CA ILE A 290 4.15 20.99 -12.33
C ILE A 290 4.54 20.14 -13.54
N ARG A 291 3.63 19.95 -14.50
CA ARG A 291 3.89 19.17 -15.72
C ARG A 291 5.05 19.74 -16.52
N ASN A 292 5.13 21.07 -16.65
CA ASN A 292 6.22 21.72 -17.32
C ASN A 292 7.56 21.49 -16.63
N LEU A 293 7.61 21.58 -15.30
CA LEU A 293 8.82 21.29 -14.51
C LEU A 293 9.30 19.83 -14.71
N ILE A 294 8.38 18.88 -14.79
CA ILE A 294 8.71 17.47 -15.08
C ILE A 294 9.30 17.33 -16.48
N ARG A 295 8.64 17.91 -17.49
CA ARG A 295 9.06 17.86 -18.89
C ARG A 295 10.45 18.45 -19.11
N GLU A 296 10.74 19.59 -18.47
CA GLU A 296 12.00 20.29 -18.57
C GLU A 296 13.10 19.74 -17.63
N ASN A 297 12.86 18.65 -16.94
CA ASN A 297 13.79 18.09 -15.94
C ASN A 297 14.18 19.09 -14.83
N LYS A 298 13.23 19.94 -14.42
CA LYS A 298 13.39 20.93 -13.35
C LYS A 298 12.72 20.45 -12.04
N VAL A 299 12.87 19.17 -11.73
CA VAL A 299 12.20 18.51 -10.61
C VAL A 299 12.55 19.18 -9.27
N ALA A 300 13.76 19.70 -9.10
CA ALA A 300 14.16 20.43 -7.90
C ALA A 300 13.28 21.66 -7.60
N GLN A 301 12.62 22.25 -8.60
CA GLN A 301 11.72 23.40 -8.42
C GLN A 301 10.29 23.00 -8.04
N MET A 302 9.96 21.70 -8.08
CA MET A 302 8.62 21.21 -7.74
C MET A 302 8.24 21.51 -6.29
N TYR A 303 9.19 21.44 -5.37
CA TYR A 303 8.93 21.75 -3.96
C TYR A 303 8.33 23.14 -3.78
N SER A 304 8.91 24.16 -4.42
CA SER A 304 8.40 25.53 -4.37
C SER A 304 7.01 25.67 -5.00
N ALA A 305 6.75 24.95 -6.10
CA ALA A 305 5.42 24.95 -6.73
C ALA A 305 4.37 24.28 -5.84
N ILE A 306 4.72 23.20 -5.14
CA ILE A 306 3.85 22.54 -4.17
C ILE A 306 3.58 23.47 -2.97
N GLN A 307 4.62 24.10 -2.43
CA GLN A 307 4.54 25.00 -1.29
C GLN A 307 3.59 26.17 -1.53
N THR A 308 3.59 26.73 -2.72
CA THR A 308 2.73 27.86 -3.10
C THR A 308 1.37 27.45 -3.68
N GLY A 309 1.16 26.16 -3.94
CA GLY A 309 -0.04 25.61 -4.58
C GLY A 309 -1.20 25.27 -3.62
N ARG A 310 -1.25 25.83 -2.41
CA ARG A 310 -2.27 25.50 -1.40
C ARG A 310 -3.71 25.71 -1.89
N GLN A 311 -3.95 26.72 -2.68
CA GLN A 311 -5.29 27.00 -3.23
C GLN A 311 -5.76 25.91 -4.21
N LEU A 312 -4.84 25.13 -4.78
CA LEU A 312 -5.11 24.02 -5.67
C LEU A 312 -5.14 22.67 -4.95
N GLY A 313 -5.08 22.68 -3.62
CA GLY A 313 -5.06 21.47 -2.79
C GLY A 313 -3.68 20.87 -2.56
N MET A 314 -2.61 21.51 -3.04
CA MET A 314 -1.23 21.07 -2.80
C MET A 314 -0.75 21.48 -1.41
N GLN A 315 0.12 20.67 -0.83
CA GLN A 315 0.82 20.98 0.42
C GLN A 315 2.14 20.22 0.49
N THR A 316 3.14 20.84 1.14
CA THR A 316 4.35 20.12 1.51
C THR A 316 4.13 19.32 2.78
N LEU A 317 4.98 18.32 3.02
CA LEU A 317 4.93 17.55 4.27
C LEU A 317 5.08 18.47 5.49
N ASP A 318 6.02 19.42 5.46
CA ASP A 318 6.28 20.33 6.59
C ASP A 318 5.08 21.23 6.89
N GLN A 319 4.39 21.74 5.87
CA GLN A 319 3.15 22.50 6.04
C GLN A 319 2.07 21.67 6.74
N ASN A 320 1.89 20.42 6.33
CA ASN A 320 0.93 19.52 6.95
C ASN A 320 1.31 19.18 8.40
N LEU A 321 2.59 18.92 8.65
CA LEU A 321 3.09 18.69 10.02
C LEU A 321 2.87 19.88 10.93
N GLN A 322 3.13 21.11 10.46
CA GLN A 322 2.87 22.36 11.22
C GLN A 322 1.38 22.48 11.59
N GLU A 323 0.49 22.22 10.63
CA GLU A 323 -0.95 22.23 10.87
C GLU A 323 -1.38 21.18 11.90
N MET A 324 -0.81 19.98 11.82
CA MET A 324 -1.12 18.88 12.76
C MET A 324 -0.64 19.20 14.18
N VAL A 325 0.53 19.84 14.33
CA VAL A 325 1.02 20.31 15.63
C VAL A 325 0.11 21.42 16.18
N ALA A 326 -0.26 22.41 15.36
CA ALA A 326 -1.16 23.49 15.74
C ALA A 326 -2.54 22.99 16.21
N ARG A 327 -3.02 21.90 15.61
CA ARG A 327 -4.28 21.23 16.01
C ARG A 327 -4.12 20.25 17.18
N ASN A 328 -2.97 20.15 17.79
CA ASN A 328 -2.66 19.20 18.87
C ASN A 328 -2.85 17.71 18.50
N LEU A 329 -2.77 17.35 17.23
CA LEU A 329 -2.88 15.96 16.77
C LEU A 329 -1.60 15.17 17.04
N ILE A 330 -0.44 15.82 16.89
CA ILE A 330 0.88 15.24 17.09
C ILE A 330 1.74 16.19 17.95
N SER A 331 2.81 15.67 18.54
CA SER A 331 3.79 16.51 19.25
C SER A 331 4.77 17.16 18.27
N SER A 332 5.38 18.28 18.68
CA SER A 332 6.44 18.94 17.91
C SER A 332 7.66 18.02 17.70
N ALA A 333 7.99 17.20 18.70
CA ALA A 333 9.08 16.22 18.61
C ALA A 333 8.80 15.15 17.54
N GLU A 334 7.56 14.65 17.47
CA GLU A 334 7.14 13.66 16.45
C GLU A 334 7.18 14.27 15.05
N ALA A 335 6.70 15.51 14.89
CA ALA A 335 6.78 16.26 13.63
C ALA A 335 8.24 16.48 13.19
N ARG A 336 9.11 16.91 14.11
CA ARG A 336 10.53 17.12 13.85
C ARG A 336 11.25 15.87 13.33
N GLY A 337 10.85 14.69 13.84
CA GLY A 337 11.40 13.41 13.41
C GLY A 337 11.12 13.07 11.93
N LYS A 338 10.09 13.66 11.33
CA LYS A 338 9.65 13.43 9.95
C LYS A 338 9.84 14.63 9.01
N ALA A 339 10.03 15.83 9.56
CA ALA A 339 10.16 17.07 8.80
C ALA A 339 11.39 17.08 7.90
N MET A 340 11.25 17.71 6.74
CA MET A 340 12.39 18.06 5.87
C MET A 340 13.25 19.14 6.51
N ASN A 341 12.62 20.22 7.00
CA ASN A 341 13.29 21.28 7.77
C ASN A 341 12.94 21.14 9.25
N LYS A 342 13.88 20.55 10.00
CA LYS A 342 13.72 20.27 11.44
C LYS A 342 13.66 21.54 12.30
N ASP A 343 14.20 22.64 11.81
CA ASP A 343 14.24 23.91 12.55
C ASP A 343 12.86 24.54 12.69
N ASN A 344 11.94 24.23 11.78
CA ASN A 344 10.55 24.67 11.87
C ASN A 344 9.81 24.10 13.10
N PHE A 345 10.38 23.12 13.78
CA PHE A 345 9.82 22.42 14.93
C PHE A 345 10.75 22.45 16.14
N ALA A 346 11.70 23.38 16.19
CA ALA A 346 12.57 23.62 17.34
C ALA A 346 11.79 24.40 18.40
N GLY A 347 11.50 23.75 19.53
CA GLY A 347 10.86 24.47 20.68
C GLY A 347 9.67 23.76 21.31
N GLY A 348 9.59 22.41 21.24
CA GLY A 348 8.63 21.60 21.99
C GLY A 348 9.32 20.78 23.05
#